data_3fd0c0a86d382d746bdf1022d241015f
#
_entry.id   3fd0c0a86d382d746bdf1022d241015f
#
_cell.length_a   1.000
_cell.length_b   1.000
_cell.length_c   1.000
_cell.angle_alpha   90.00
_cell.angle_beta   90.00
_cell.angle_gamma   90.00
#
_symmetry.space_group_name_H-M   'P 1'
#
loop_
_entity.id
_entity.type
_entity.pdbx_description
1 polymer ?
#
loop_
_entity_poly.entity_id
_entity_poly.type
_entity_poly.pdbx_seq_one_letter_code
_entity_poly.pdbx_strand_id
1 'polypeptide(L)'
;MRVVHVAECIGGVERYLRSLLKYSNCENIMILSQLYNKSEFEKIADDVEIINMNHKIGISAIKEAIQIRKKIKRYNPDIVYAHSSIAGAITRMACIGLKIKVIYNPHGWSFNMESNKKNIFIVLEKVMSHFCDKIICISDAEKESALKYRICPKSKLCVIYNGIDVDEYKTEKANLPVSDDMFVVGMVGRICKQKAPDVFVKMAGEVKKEIPNSCFIIVGDVLEGNEKERRDIEELAQKLDINLIITGWVDNPLAYMNRFDVGCLLSRWEGFGLVIPEYMLVGIPIVASRIDAIPYLIKDGEEGFLVEKNDWKAASEKVVELLLDDGLRKKMSNKGIAMVKEKYDVRRVFVETKQLYNELLE
;
A
#
# COMPACT_ATOMS: atom_id res chain seq x y z
N MET A 1 22.96 12.04 11.02
CA MET A 1 21.70 11.71 11.70
C MET A 1 21.46 10.22 11.51
N ARG A 2 21.27 9.52 12.62
CA ARG A 2 21.04 8.07 12.65
C ARG A 2 19.57 7.77 12.91
N VAL A 3 18.93 7.00 12.04
CA VAL A 3 17.53 6.63 12.14
C VAL A 3 17.42 5.11 12.25
N VAL A 4 16.70 4.63 13.27
CA VAL A 4 16.36 3.21 13.40
C VAL A 4 14.93 3.02 12.94
N HIS A 5 14.75 2.25 11.88
CA HIS A 5 13.44 1.83 11.38
C HIS A 5 13.05 0.47 11.95
N VAL A 6 11.81 0.33 12.41
CA VAL A 6 11.29 -0.95 12.91
C VAL A 6 10.03 -1.33 12.15
N ALA A 7 10.02 -2.49 11.50
CA ALA A 7 8.89 -2.96 10.69
C ALA A 7 8.68 -4.47 10.77
N GLU A 8 7.40 -4.92 10.73
CA GLU A 8 7.09 -6.35 10.79
C GLU A 8 6.34 -6.88 9.55
N CYS A 9 5.67 -6.04 8.77
CA CYS A 9 4.86 -6.51 7.64
C CYS A 9 5.50 -6.19 6.28
N ILE A 10 5.35 -7.11 5.34
CA ILE A 10 5.81 -7.00 3.95
C ILE A 10 4.73 -6.38 3.04
N GLY A 11 5.05 -6.19 1.78
CA GLY A 11 4.16 -5.60 0.78
C GLY A 11 4.25 -4.08 0.74
N GLY A 12 3.15 -3.36 0.96
CA GLY A 12 3.15 -1.90 0.85
C GLY A 12 4.14 -1.17 1.77
N VAL A 13 4.33 -1.67 3.00
CA VAL A 13 5.30 -1.13 3.95
C VAL A 13 6.73 -1.39 3.50
N GLU A 14 7.01 -2.61 3.05
CA GLU A 14 8.32 -2.97 2.49
C GLU A 14 8.67 -2.08 1.29
N ARG A 15 7.72 -1.91 0.38
CA ARG A 15 7.90 -1.08 -0.80
C ARG A 15 8.16 0.39 -0.44
N TYR A 16 7.39 0.93 0.51
CA TYR A 16 7.63 2.26 1.07
C TYR A 16 9.05 2.40 1.64
N LEU A 17 9.49 1.43 2.45
CA LEU A 17 10.82 1.45 3.06
C LEU A 17 11.92 1.41 2.01
N ARG A 18 11.83 0.51 1.02
CA ARG A 18 12.81 0.43 -0.09
C ARG A 18 12.93 1.77 -0.81
N SER A 19 11.79 2.37 -1.15
CA SER A 19 11.74 3.65 -1.85
C SER A 19 12.29 4.79 -0.99
N LEU A 20 11.95 4.84 0.31
CA LEU A 20 12.46 5.86 1.23
C LEU A 20 13.98 5.75 1.39
N LEU A 21 14.51 4.54 1.60
CA LEU A 21 15.93 4.29 1.84
C LEU A 21 16.79 4.59 0.62
N LYS A 22 16.29 4.30 -0.58
CA LYS A 22 16.99 4.57 -1.86
C LYS A 22 17.44 6.02 -2.01
N TYR A 23 16.63 6.95 -1.49
CA TYR A 23 16.91 8.40 -1.58
C TYR A 23 17.39 9.00 -0.25
N SER A 24 17.47 8.18 0.81
CA SER A 24 17.89 8.65 2.13
C SER A 24 19.39 8.96 2.15
N ASN A 25 19.75 10.07 2.80
CA ASN A 25 21.13 10.43 3.13
C ASN A 25 21.39 10.39 4.65
N CYS A 26 20.55 9.69 5.39
CA CYS A 26 20.72 9.38 6.80
C CYS A 26 21.45 8.05 6.96
N GLU A 27 22.05 7.84 8.12
CA GLU A 27 22.49 6.50 8.54
C GLU A 27 21.23 5.72 8.96
N ASN A 28 20.81 4.76 8.13
CA ASN A 28 19.57 4.00 8.29
C ASN A 28 19.86 2.60 8.81
N ILE A 29 19.31 2.28 9.96
CA ILE A 29 19.42 0.96 10.58
C ILE A 29 18.05 0.31 10.58
N MET A 30 17.96 -0.93 10.12
CA MET A 30 16.71 -1.66 10.00
C MET A 30 16.61 -2.73 11.08
N ILE A 31 15.52 -2.73 11.84
CA ILE A 31 15.11 -3.83 12.72
C ILE A 31 13.83 -4.41 12.12
N LEU A 32 13.95 -5.52 11.42
CA LEU A 32 12.89 -6.11 10.61
C LEU A 32 12.43 -7.46 11.19
N SER A 33 11.19 -7.83 10.88
CA SER A 33 10.70 -9.18 11.20
C SER A 33 11.33 -10.22 10.28
N GLN A 34 11.17 -11.49 10.65
CA GLN A 34 11.62 -12.65 9.86
C GLN A 34 10.94 -12.78 8.48
N LEU A 35 9.92 -11.97 8.19
CA LEU A 35 9.25 -11.95 6.88
C LEU A 35 10.06 -11.23 5.80
N TYR A 36 11.00 -10.36 6.23
CA TYR A 36 11.81 -9.58 5.30
C TYR A 36 13.03 -10.37 4.81
N ASN A 37 13.38 -10.16 3.54
CA ASN A 37 14.63 -10.66 3.00
C ASN A 37 15.78 -9.73 3.44
N LYS A 38 16.60 -10.23 4.40
CA LYS A 38 17.69 -9.46 4.98
C LYS A 38 18.69 -8.96 3.91
N SER A 39 19.12 -9.84 3.02
CA SER A 39 20.14 -9.53 2.01
C SER A 39 19.72 -8.43 1.03
N GLU A 40 18.43 -8.25 0.81
CA GLU A 40 17.91 -7.17 -0.02
C GLU A 40 17.99 -5.82 0.69
N PHE A 41 17.73 -5.78 1.99
CA PHE A 41 17.85 -4.54 2.76
C PHE A 41 19.30 -4.17 3.09
N GLU A 42 20.21 -5.14 3.22
CA GLU A 42 21.65 -4.89 3.39
C GLU A 42 22.28 -4.16 2.18
N LYS A 43 21.63 -4.14 1.02
CA LYS A 43 22.07 -3.38 -0.16
C LYS A 43 21.74 -1.90 -0.09
N ILE A 44 20.78 -1.50 0.76
CA ILE A 44 20.20 -0.15 0.78
C ILE A 44 20.18 0.50 2.16
N ALA A 45 20.55 -0.21 3.21
CA ALA A 45 20.62 0.27 4.59
C ALA A 45 22.04 0.06 5.15
N ASP A 46 22.42 0.83 6.15
CA ASP A 46 23.75 0.75 6.76
C ASP A 46 23.92 -0.46 7.68
N ASP A 47 22.84 -0.91 8.32
CA ASP A 47 22.81 -2.17 9.08
C ASP A 47 21.40 -2.76 9.13
N VAL A 48 21.29 -4.08 9.16
CA VAL A 48 20.01 -4.82 9.15
C VAL A 48 20.02 -5.95 10.19
N GLU A 49 19.09 -5.85 11.11
CA GLU A 49 18.85 -6.90 12.09
C GLU A 49 17.48 -7.53 11.91
N ILE A 50 17.44 -8.86 11.90
CA ILE A 50 16.20 -9.63 11.91
C ILE A 50 15.86 -10.02 13.34
N ILE A 51 14.61 -9.82 13.74
CA ILE A 51 14.05 -10.31 14.98
C ILE A 51 12.77 -11.10 14.70
N ASN A 52 12.52 -12.12 15.53
CA ASN A 52 11.27 -12.88 15.42
C ASN A 52 10.15 -12.08 16.07
N MET A 53 9.27 -11.49 15.25
CA MET A 53 8.08 -10.76 15.67
C MET A 53 6.84 -11.61 15.40
N ASN A 54 6.03 -11.81 16.43
CA ASN A 54 4.76 -12.47 16.29
C ASN A 54 3.69 -11.44 15.88
N HIS A 55 2.86 -11.78 14.88
CA HIS A 55 1.77 -10.93 14.42
C HIS A 55 0.57 -10.86 15.40
N LYS A 56 0.81 -11.12 16.69
CA LYS A 56 -0.23 -11.11 17.73
C LYS A 56 0.22 -10.28 18.92
N ILE A 57 -0.64 -9.35 19.34
CA ILE A 57 -0.43 -8.60 20.58
C ILE A 57 -0.70 -9.56 21.75
N GLY A 58 0.34 -9.81 22.57
CA GLY A 58 0.25 -10.71 23.71
C GLY A 58 1.53 -10.61 24.58
N ILE A 59 1.76 -11.60 25.44
CA ILE A 59 2.95 -11.65 26.34
C ILE A 59 4.25 -11.63 25.52
N SER A 60 4.26 -12.20 24.31
CA SER A 60 5.40 -12.14 23.40
C SER A 60 5.81 -10.71 23.06
N ALA A 61 4.85 -9.79 22.92
CA ALA A 61 5.12 -8.40 22.58
C ALA A 61 6.04 -7.70 23.61
N ILE A 62 5.97 -8.10 24.89
CA ILE A 62 6.86 -7.56 25.94
C ILE A 62 8.29 -8.05 25.70
N LYS A 63 8.49 -9.32 25.35
CA LYS A 63 9.81 -9.87 25.05
C LYS A 63 10.41 -9.20 23.80
N GLU A 64 9.60 -9.02 22.79
CA GLU A 64 9.96 -8.33 21.54
C GLU A 64 10.34 -6.87 21.82
N ALA A 65 9.56 -6.15 22.64
CA ALA A 65 9.88 -4.78 23.05
C ALA A 65 11.22 -4.69 23.80
N ILE A 66 11.52 -5.66 24.66
CA ILE A 66 12.82 -5.72 25.37
C ILE A 66 13.98 -5.95 24.39
N GLN A 67 13.78 -6.81 23.38
CA GLN A 67 14.80 -7.05 22.34
C GLN A 67 15.03 -5.79 21.50
N ILE A 68 13.96 -5.15 21.03
CA ILE A 68 14.03 -3.89 20.27
C ILE A 68 14.71 -2.81 21.12
N ARG A 69 14.33 -2.66 22.39
CA ARG A 69 14.96 -1.70 23.31
C ARG A 69 16.47 -1.88 23.44
N LYS A 70 16.94 -3.13 23.56
CA LYS A 70 18.38 -3.44 23.63
C LYS A 70 19.11 -2.97 22.36
N LYS A 71 18.51 -3.22 21.19
CA LYS A 71 19.06 -2.82 19.89
C LYS A 71 19.06 -1.29 19.74
N ILE A 72 17.95 -0.64 20.05
CA ILE A 72 17.86 0.82 20.04
C ILE A 72 18.95 1.45 20.92
N LYS A 73 19.14 0.94 22.13
CA LYS A 73 20.21 1.44 23.03
C LYS A 73 21.62 1.22 22.47
N ARG A 74 21.86 0.07 21.79
CA ARG A 74 23.14 -0.23 21.16
C ARG A 74 23.46 0.74 20.02
N TYR A 75 22.47 1.00 19.17
CA TYR A 75 22.64 1.91 18.02
C TYR A 75 22.64 3.39 18.42
N ASN A 76 22.05 3.73 19.56
CA ASN A 76 21.92 5.11 20.06
C ASN A 76 21.47 6.09 18.95
N PRO A 77 20.28 5.87 18.34
CA PRO A 77 19.82 6.69 17.22
C PRO A 77 19.32 8.06 17.69
N ASP A 78 19.31 9.02 16.78
CA ASP A 78 18.64 10.30 16.95
C ASP A 78 17.12 10.14 16.90
N ILE A 79 16.65 9.26 16.00
CA ILE A 79 15.22 9.00 15.74
C ILE A 79 14.96 7.50 15.66
N VAL A 80 13.83 7.08 16.24
CA VAL A 80 13.23 5.76 16.02
C VAL A 80 11.96 5.93 15.19
N TYR A 81 11.90 5.28 14.04
CA TYR A 81 10.75 5.35 13.13
C TYR A 81 10.06 3.98 13.09
N ALA A 82 8.88 3.92 13.69
CA ALA A 82 8.10 2.70 13.83
C ALA A 82 7.04 2.62 12.71
N HIS A 83 6.99 1.47 12.02
CA HIS A 83 6.10 1.24 10.88
C HIS A 83 5.07 0.18 11.20
N SER A 84 3.82 0.38 10.72
CA SER A 84 2.66 -0.49 10.90
C SER A 84 2.13 -0.59 12.34
N SER A 85 0.98 -1.24 12.52
CA SER A 85 0.27 -1.22 13.81
C SER A 85 0.99 -2.03 14.89
N ILE A 86 1.46 -3.25 14.57
CA ILE A 86 2.04 -4.17 15.57
C ILE A 86 3.46 -3.74 15.92
N ALA A 87 4.36 -3.62 14.94
CA ALA A 87 5.72 -3.12 15.22
C ALA A 87 5.68 -1.71 15.79
N GLY A 88 4.72 -0.87 15.34
CA GLY A 88 4.48 0.45 15.90
C GLY A 88 4.15 0.43 17.39
N ALA A 89 3.28 -0.46 17.84
CA ALA A 89 2.94 -0.61 19.24
C ALA A 89 4.14 -1.12 20.05
N ILE A 90 4.79 -2.17 19.59
CA ILE A 90 5.93 -2.80 20.27
C ILE A 90 7.12 -1.83 20.37
N THR A 91 7.39 -1.08 19.31
CA THR A 91 8.48 -0.09 19.28
C THR A 91 8.22 1.08 20.21
N ARG A 92 6.98 1.62 20.22
CA ARG A 92 6.61 2.68 21.16
C ARG A 92 6.75 2.23 22.60
N MET A 93 6.38 0.96 22.94
CA MET A 93 6.65 0.38 24.26
C MET A 93 8.15 0.27 24.54
N ALA A 94 8.95 -0.16 23.58
CA ALA A 94 10.40 -0.27 23.72
C ALA A 94 11.08 1.06 24.02
N CYS A 95 10.52 2.16 23.54
CA CYS A 95 11.06 3.51 23.69
C CYS A 95 10.63 4.21 25.00
N ILE A 96 9.70 3.66 25.78
CA ILE A 96 9.26 4.29 27.04
C ILE A 96 10.45 4.58 27.95
N GLY A 97 10.56 5.88 28.35
CA GLY A 97 11.64 6.37 29.22
C GLY A 97 13.03 6.48 28.56
N LEU A 98 13.13 6.32 27.24
CA LEU A 98 14.34 6.71 26.48
C LEU A 98 14.21 8.18 26.04
N LYS A 99 15.34 8.88 26.04
CA LYS A 99 15.42 10.27 25.54
C LYS A 99 15.74 10.25 24.03
N ILE A 100 14.84 9.68 23.24
CA ILE A 100 14.97 9.51 21.80
C ILE A 100 13.66 9.96 21.17
N LYS A 101 13.71 10.63 20.01
CA LYS A 101 12.52 11.01 19.26
C LYS A 101 11.89 9.82 18.57
N VAL A 102 10.59 9.69 18.68
CA VAL A 102 9.85 8.56 18.15
C VAL A 102 8.80 9.03 17.14
N ILE A 103 8.92 8.54 15.90
CA ILE A 103 7.92 8.71 14.84
C ILE A 103 7.17 7.40 14.66
N TYR A 104 5.88 7.50 14.43
CA TYR A 104 5.04 6.37 14.10
C TYR A 104 4.32 6.58 12.78
N ASN A 105 4.27 5.55 11.93
CA ASN A 105 3.49 5.53 10.70
C ASN A 105 2.63 4.25 10.69
N PRO A 106 1.31 4.34 10.78
CA PRO A 106 0.42 3.17 10.78
C PRO A 106 0.37 2.44 9.45
N HIS A 107 0.65 3.11 8.32
CA HIS A 107 0.48 2.57 6.96
C HIS A 107 -0.92 1.99 6.71
N GLY A 108 -1.94 2.61 7.25
CA GLY A 108 -3.32 2.14 7.31
C GLY A 108 -3.73 1.81 8.73
N TRP A 109 -4.66 2.60 9.30
CA TRP A 109 -5.14 2.36 10.65
C TRP A 109 -5.86 1.01 10.76
N SER A 110 -5.44 0.14 11.69
CA SER A 110 -6.08 -1.15 11.92
C SER A 110 -7.56 -1.05 12.34
N PHE A 111 -7.98 0.07 12.90
CA PHE A 111 -9.38 0.31 13.22
C PHE A 111 -10.25 0.74 12.01
N ASN A 112 -9.65 1.00 10.85
CA ASN A 112 -10.37 1.20 9.59
C ASN A 112 -10.66 -0.12 8.85
N MET A 113 -9.98 -1.20 9.25
CA MET A 113 -10.26 -2.54 8.71
C MET A 113 -11.63 -3.06 9.20
N GLU A 114 -12.29 -3.89 8.40
CA GLU A 114 -13.50 -4.59 8.81
C GLU A 114 -13.20 -5.60 9.92
N SER A 115 -13.37 -5.20 11.18
CA SER A 115 -13.08 -6.03 12.34
C SER A 115 -13.99 -5.72 13.52
N ASN A 116 -14.43 -6.76 14.22
CA ASN A 116 -15.16 -6.65 15.48
C ASN A 116 -14.28 -6.06 16.62
N LYS A 117 -12.97 -5.93 16.41
CA LYS A 117 -12.00 -5.40 17.38
C LYS A 117 -11.72 -3.90 17.23
N LYS A 118 -12.47 -3.20 16.36
CA LYS A 118 -12.27 -1.79 16.05
C LYS A 118 -12.07 -0.92 17.29
N ASN A 119 -12.96 -1.02 18.27
CA ASN A 119 -12.89 -0.20 19.48
C ASN A 119 -11.64 -0.50 20.33
N ILE A 120 -11.18 -1.74 20.34
CA ILE A 120 -9.95 -2.13 21.03
C ILE A 120 -8.75 -1.47 20.36
N PHE A 121 -8.69 -1.48 19.03
CA PHE A 121 -7.61 -0.82 18.28
C PHE A 121 -7.62 0.69 18.48
N ILE A 122 -8.80 1.34 18.53
CA ILE A 122 -8.92 2.77 18.82
C ILE A 122 -8.35 3.09 20.20
N VAL A 123 -8.72 2.33 21.24
CA VAL A 123 -8.24 2.53 22.62
C VAL A 123 -6.73 2.32 22.68
N LEU A 124 -6.24 1.25 22.06
CA LEU A 124 -4.81 0.95 22.01
C LEU A 124 -4.01 2.10 21.34
N GLU A 125 -4.46 2.58 20.18
CA GLU A 125 -3.78 3.66 19.48
C GLU A 125 -3.83 4.98 20.28
N LYS A 126 -4.92 5.29 20.97
CA LYS A 126 -4.98 6.44 21.90
C LYS A 126 -3.92 6.36 22.97
N VAL A 127 -3.82 5.23 23.66
CA VAL A 127 -2.82 5.02 24.71
C VAL A 127 -1.41 5.09 24.13
N MET A 128 -1.15 4.39 23.04
CA MET A 128 0.17 4.34 22.42
C MET A 128 0.60 5.64 21.77
N SER A 129 -0.33 6.54 21.44
CA SER A 129 -0.01 7.86 20.89
C SER A 129 0.74 8.78 21.89
N HIS A 130 0.68 8.47 23.17
CA HIS A 130 1.46 9.20 24.19
C HIS A 130 2.96 8.88 24.13
N PHE A 131 3.33 7.76 23.52
CA PHE A 131 4.70 7.26 23.46
C PHE A 131 5.35 7.47 22.07
N CYS A 132 4.92 8.48 21.33
CA CYS A 132 5.59 8.98 20.13
C CYS A 132 5.49 10.50 20.06
N ASP A 133 6.43 11.13 19.39
CA ASP A 133 6.46 12.58 19.21
C ASP A 133 5.59 13.01 18.02
N LYS A 134 5.64 12.28 16.91
CA LYS A 134 4.85 12.52 15.70
C LYS A 134 4.27 11.24 15.13
N ILE A 135 3.15 11.40 14.44
CA ILE A 135 2.49 10.33 13.67
C ILE A 135 2.39 10.81 12.22
N ILE A 136 3.03 10.08 11.32
CA ILE A 136 2.92 10.31 9.88
C ILE A 136 1.70 9.58 9.38
N CYS A 137 0.76 10.34 8.83
CA CYS A 137 -0.39 9.82 8.08
C CYS A 137 -0.02 9.80 6.59
N ILE A 138 -0.20 8.68 5.92
CA ILE A 138 0.14 8.53 4.49
C ILE A 138 -0.90 9.14 3.54
N SER A 139 -1.99 9.70 4.11
CA SER A 139 -3.05 10.40 3.38
C SER A 139 -3.84 11.33 4.31
N ASP A 140 -4.58 12.28 3.73
CA ASP A 140 -5.53 13.08 4.50
C ASP A 140 -6.63 12.22 5.11
N ALA A 141 -7.09 11.17 4.44
CA ALA A 141 -8.06 10.21 4.99
C ALA A 141 -7.58 9.58 6.30
N GLU A 142 -6.30 9.19 6.39
CA GLU A 142 -5.73 8.69 7.65
C GLU A 142 -5.73 9.74 8.75
N LYS A 143 -5.35 10.99 8.42
CA LYS A 143 -5.38 12.10 9.37
C LYS A 143 -6.79 12.41 9.85
N GLU A 144 -7.76 12.47 8.95
CA GLU A 144 -9.16 12.67 9.30
C GLU A 144 -9.70 11.54 10.16
N SER A 145 -9.34 10.30 9.86
CA SER A 145 -9.69 9.13 10.66
C SER A 145 -9.12 9.22 12.08
N ALA A 146 -7.85 9.61 12.22
CA ALA A 146 -7.23 9.84 13.52
C ALA A 146 -7.95 10.95 14.34
N LEU A 147 -8.30 12.05 13.69
CA LEU A 147 -9.05 13.16 14.32
C LEU A 147 -10.46 12.74 14.69
N LYS A 148 -11.20 12.06 13.82
CA LYS A 148 -12.55 11.54 14.05
C LYS A 148 -12.62 10.68 15.31
N TYR A 149 -11.66 9.78 15.48
CA TYR A 149 -11.59 8.90 16.64
C TYR A 149 -10.80 9.49 17.81
N ARG A 150 -10.31 10.74 17.69
CA ARG A 150 -9.54 11.43 18.75
C ARG A 150 -8.36 10.58 19.22
N ILE A 151 -7.56 10.08 18.29
CA ILE A 151 -6.40 9.23 18.60
C ILE A 151 -5.32 10.01 19.34
N CYS A 152 -5.03 11.24 18.88
CA CYS A 152 -4.06 12.15 19.50
C CYS A 152 -4.39 13.61 19.16
N PRO A 153 -3.71 14.60 19.77
CA PRO A 153 -3.81 16.00 19.38
C PRO A 153 -3.38 16.22 17.93
N LYS A 154 -4.04 17.16 17.22
CA LYS A 154 -3.75 17.51 15.82
C LYS A 154 -2.27 17.86 15.59
N SER A 155 -1.59 18.48 16.57
CA SER A 155 -0.18 18.86 16.51
C SER A 155 0.79 17.68 16.39
N LYS A 156 0.37 16.46 16.76
CA LYS A 156 1.14 15.23 16.56
C LYS A 156 1.00 14.63 15.16
N LEU A 157 -0.04 15.01 14.41
CA LEU A 157 -0.34 14.45 13.09
C LEU A 157 0.33 15.30 12.00
N CYS A 158 1.09 14.66 11.13
CA CYS A 158 1.56 15.22 9.86
C CYS A 158 1.12 14.33 8.71
N VAL A 159 0.85 14.90 7.54
CA VAL A 159 0.54 14.15 6.33
C VAL A 159 1.77 14.18 5.44
N ILE A 160 2.27 12.99 5.12
CA ILE A 160 3.29 12.78 4.10
C ILE A 160 2.73 11.68 3.20
N TYR A 161 2.24 12.07 2.03
CA TYR A 161 1.67 11.11 1.07
C TYR A 161 2.73 10.10 0.65
N ASN A 162 2.36 8.84 0.54
CA ASN A 162 3.23 7.85 -0.07
C ASN A 162 3.57 8.23 -1.50
N GLY A 163 4.72 7.77 -1.96
CA GLY A 163 5.19 7.96 -3.31
C GLY A 163 5.70 6.67 -3.92
N ILE A 164 5.92 6.71 -5.22
CA ILE A 164 6.55 5.64 -5.99
C ILE A 164 7.79 6.19 -6.69
N ASP A 165 8.70 5.31 -7.02
CA ASP A 165 9.89 5.67 -7.78
C ASP A 165 9.51 5.83 -9.26
N VAL A 166 9.43 7.06 -9.72
CA VAL A 166 9.05 7.37 -11.10
C VAL A 166 10.15 6.98 -12.10
N ASP A 167 11.39 6.79 -11.65
CA ASP A 167 12.53 6.38 -12.49
C ASP A 167 12.60 4.85 -12.66
N GLU A 168 11.87 4.08 -11.85
CA GLU A 168 11.73 2.63 -12.01
C GLU A 168 10.85 2.23 -13.20
N TYR A 169 10.11 3.19 -13.77
CA TYR A 169 9.25 2.90 -14.90
C TYR A 169 10.05 2.54 -16.15
N LYS A 170 9.75 1.39 -16.71
CA LYS A 170 10.25 0.91 -17.98
C LYS A 170 9.09 0.57 -18.89
N THR A 171 9.24 0.84 -20.18
CA THR A 171 8.24 0.51 -21.21
C THR A 171 8.18 -0.98 -21.55
N GLU A 172 8.92 -1.81 -20.84
CA GLU A 172 8.92 -3.26 -21.02
C GLU A 172 7.52 -3.84 -20.79
N LYS A 173 7.09 -4.73 -21.67
CA LYS A 173 5.81 -5.44 -21.56
C LYS A 173 6.05 -6.90 -21.22
N ALA A 174 5.29 -7.41 -20.25
CA ALA A 174 5.30 -8.84 -19.96
C ALA A 174 4.78 -9.65 -21.14
N ASN A 175 5.36 -10.82 -21.35
CA ASN A 175 4.83 -11.79 -22.30
C ASN A 175 3.60 -12.47 -21.69
N LEU A 176 2.44 -12.22 -22.27
CA LEU A 176 1.17 -12.79 -21.86
C LEU A 176 0.58 -13.60 -23.00
N PRO A 177 -0.12 -14.72 -22.73
CA PRO A 177 -0.80 -15.51 -23.75
C PRO A 177 -2.12 -14.81 -24.16
N VAL A 178 -2.03 -13.56 -24.58
CA VAL A 178 -3.16 -12.70 -24.97
C VAL A 178 -2.84 -12.11 -26.34
N SER A 179 -3.77 -12.24 -27.26
CA SER A 179 -3.68 -11.69 -28.61
C SER A 179 -3.72 -10.15 -28.57
N ASP A 180 -3.00 -9.50 -29.49
CA ASP A 180 -2.84 -8.05 -29.50
C ASP A 180 -4.13 -7.26 -29.82
N ASP A 181 -5.15 -7.96 -30.35
CA ASP A 181 -6.48 -7.40 -30.64
C ASP A 181 -7.46 -7.47 -29.44
N MET A 182 -7.06 -8.12 -28.34
CA MET A 182 -7.89 -8.22 -27.14
C MET A 182 -7.68 -7.04 -26.21
N PHE A 183 -8.77 -6.54 -25.64
CA PHE A 183 -8.71 -5.61 -24.52
C PHE A 183 -8.26 -6.33 -23.24
N VAL A 184 -7.38 -5.70 -22.48
CA VAL A 184 -6.85 -6.26 -21.24
C VAL A 184 -7.26 -5.40 -20.05
N VAL A 185 -8.03 -5.97 -19.15
CA VAL A 185 -8.43 -5.35 -17.89
C VAL A 185 -7.68 -6.00 -16.74
N GLY A 186 -6.94 -5.22 -15.97
CA GLY A 186 -6.04 -5.76 -14.98
C GLY A 186 -6.29 -5.29 -13.54
N MET A 187 -5.99 -6.18 -12.61
CA MET A 187 -5.91 -5.91 -11.18
C MET A 187 -4.54 -6.34 -10.67
N VAL A 188 -3.89 -5.51 -9.83
CA VAL A 188 -2.62 -5.84 -9.19
C VAL A 188 -2.77 -5.86 -7.68
N GLY A 189 -2.38 -6.97 -7.07
CA GLY A 189 -2.43 -7.12 -5.62
C GLY A 189 -2.68 -8.54 -5.15
N ARG A 190 -2.65 -8.72 -3.84
CA ARG A 190 -2.91 -10.01 -3.20
C ARG A 190 -4.34 -10.48 -3.46
N ILE A 191 -4.50 -11.77 -3.71
CA ILE A 191 -5.82 -12.41 -3.69
C ILE A 191 -6.23 -12.54 -2.23
N CYS A 192 -7.08 -11.63 -1.75
CA CYS A 192 -7.57 -11.59 -0.37
C CYS A 192 -8.85 -10.74 -0.27
N LYS A 193 -9.58 -10.91 0.84
CA LYS A 193 -10.82 -10.17 1.10
C LYS A 193 -10.66 -8.65 0.94
N GLN A 194 -9.52 -8.09 1.34
CA GLN A 194 -9.23 -6.67 1.23
C GLN A 194 -9.28 -6.19 -0.22
N LYS A 195 -8.56 -6.86 -1.10
CA LYS A 195 -8.41 -6.47 -2.51
C LYS A 195 -9.61 -6.84 -3.38
N ALA A 196 -10.54 -7.61 -2.83
CA ALA A 196 -11.84 -7.96 -3.44
C ALA A 196 -11.75 -8.53 -4.87
N PRO A 197 -10.93 -9.57 -5.11
CA PRO A 197 -10.85 -10.21 -6.43
C PRO A 197 -12.20 -10.79 -6.88
N ASP A 198 -13.08 -11.15 -5.95
CA ASP A 198 -14.44 -11.59 -6.24
C ASP A 198 -15.32 -10.49 -6.89
N VAL A 199 -15.11 -9.22 -6.50
CA VAL A 199 -15.77 -8.07 -7.11
C VAL A 199 -15.20 -7.83 -8.51
N PHE A 200 -13.89 -7.94 -8.69
CA PHE A 200 -13.22 -7.84 -9.98
C PHE A 200 -13.73 -8.91 -10.96
N VAL A 201 -13.81 -10.17 -10.54
CA VAL A 201 -14.28 -11.28 -11.36
C VAL A 201 -15.77 -11.13 -11.74
N LYS A 202 -16.63 -10.65 -10.83
CA LYS A 202 -18.03 -10.35 -11.16
C LYS A 202 -18.15 -9.21 -12.16
N MET A 203 -17.37 -8.14 -11.99
CA MET A 203 -17.27 -7.04 -12.96
C MET A 203 -16.82 -7.57 -14.33
N ALA A 204 -15.80 -8.41 -14.37
CA ALA A 204 -15.29 -9.03 -15.58
C ALA A 204 -16.37 -9.84 -16.33
N GLY A 205 -17.22 -10.55 -15.60
CA GLY A 205 -18.36 -11.29 -16.18
C GLY A 205 -19.38 -10.38 -16.87
N GLU A 206 -19.63 -9.20 -16.35
CA GLU A 206 -20.50 -8.21 -17.02
C GLU A 206 -19.80 -7.58 -18.24
N VAL A 207 -18.53 -7.19 -18.10
CA VAL A 207 -17.74 -6.60 -19.19
C VAL A 207 -17.67 -7.58 -20.38
N LYS A 208 -17.42 -8.87 -20.16
CA LYS A 208 -17.32 -9.87 -21.23
C LYS A 208 -18.61 -10.02 -22.06
N LYS A 209 -19.78 -9.78 -21.47
CA LYS A 209 -21.07 -9.82 -22.21
C LYS A 209 -21.15 -8.72 -23.26
N GLU A 210 -20.61 -7.53 -22.96
CA GLU A 210 -20.62 -6.37 -23.84
C GLU A 210 -19.39 -6.33 -24.75
N ILE A 211 -18.24 -6.76 -24.25
CA ILE A 211 -16.94 -6.79 -24.94
C ILE A 211 -16.38 -8.22 -24.93
N PRO A 212 -16.88 -9.12 -25.80
CA PRO A 212 -16.44 -10.52 -25.84
C PRO A 212 -14.93 -10.69 -26.07
N ASN A 213 -14.31 -9.73 -26.78
CA ASN A 213 -12.88 -9.70 -27.06
C ASN A 213 -12.10 -9.04 -25.92
N SER A 214 -12.33 -9.49 -24.68
CA SER A 214 -11.66 -9.01 -23.47
C SER A 214 -11.01 -10.13 -22.67
N CYS A 215 -9.86 -9.82 -22.04
CA CYS A 215 -9.11 -10.69 -21.14
C CYS A 215 -8.95 -9.99 -19.79
N PHE A 216 -8.99 -10.77 -18.71
CA PHE A 216 -8.91 -10.27 -17.35
C PHE A 216 -7.69 -10.84 -16.65
N ILE A 217 -6.92 -10.01 -15.98
CA ILE A 217 -5.65 -10.41 -15.38
C ILE A 217 -5.60 -9.98 -13.91
N ILE A 218 -5.24 -10.91 -13.03
CA ILE A 218 -4.85 -10.64 -11.65
C ILE A 218 -3.34 -10.85 -11.55
N VAL A 219 -2.60 -9.77 -11.32
CA VAL A 219 -1.16 -9.82 -11.07
C VAL A 219 -0.93 -9.91 -9.57
N GLY A 220 -0.61 -11.09 -9.10
CA GLY A 220 -0.45 -11.42 -7.69
C GLY A 220 -1.02 -12.78 -7.33
N ASP A 221 -0.92 -13.13 -6.05
CA ASP A 221 -1.37 -14.42 -5.53
C ASP A 221 -1.88 -14.28 -4.09
N VAL A 222 -2.27 -15.42 -3.50
CA VAL A 222 -2.55 -15.57 -2.08
C VAL A 222 -1.26 -15.61 -1.26
N LEU A 223 -1.35 -15.32 0.02
CA LEU A 223 -0.29 -15.69 0.96
C LEU A 223 -0.36 -17.18 1.27
N GLU A 224 0.80 -17.76 1.59
CA GLU A 224 0.91 -19.17 2.02
C GLU A 224 -0.15 -19.52 3.08
N GLY A 225 -0.80 -20.64 2.93
CA GLY A 225 -1.90 -21.10 3.78
C GLY A 225 -3.30 -20.58 3.40
N ASN A 226 -3.41 -19.75 2.35
CA ASN A 226 -4.69 -19.19 1.88
C ASN A 226 -5.09 -19.66 0.48
N GLU A 227 -4.61 -20.83 0.03
CA GLU A 227 -4.82 -21.38 -1.31
C GLU A 227 -6.32 -21.58 -1.65
N LYS A 228 -7.17 -21.69 -0.62
CA LYS A 228 -8.61 -21.74 -0.80
C LYS A 228 -9.15 -20.46 -1.45
N GLU A 229 -8.67 -19.28 -1.03
CA GLU A 229 -9.12 -18.00 -1.61
C GLU A 229 -8.85 -17.94 -3.11
N ARG A 230 -7.71 -18.46 -3.57
CA ARG A 230 -7.39 -18.55 -4.98
C ARG A 230 -8.34 -19.49 -5.73
N ARG A 231 -8.57 -20.69 -5.20
CA ARG A 231 -9.51 -21.64 -5.81
C ARG A 231 -10.92 -21.08 -5.92
N ASP A 232 -11.42 -20.40 -4.88
CA ASP A 232 -12.73 -19.77 -4.87
C ASP A 232 -12.86 -18.73 -6.02
N ILE A 233 -11.78 -18.01 -6.34
CA ILE A 233 -11.74 -17.03 -7.46
C ILE A 233 -11.67 -17.72 -8.81
N GLU A 234 -10.87 -18.79 -8.96
CA GLU A 234 -10.78 -19.59 -10.19
C GLU A 234 -12.14 -20.26 -10.50
N GLU A 235 -12.80 -20.83 -9.50
CA GLU A 235 -14.15 -21.43 -9.64
C GLU A 235 -15.20 -20.38 -10.03
N LEU A 236 -15.13 -19.17 -9.43
CA LEU A 236 -16.03 -18.07 -9.80
C LEU A 236 -15.81 -17.63 -11.25
N ALA A 237 -14.56 -17.52 -11.69
CA ALA A 237 -14.21 -17.17 -13.07
C ALA A 237 -14.71 -18.22 -14.06
N GLN A 238 -14.52 -19.50 -13.76
CA GLN A 238 -15.03 -20.61 -14.57
C GLN A 238 -16.56 -20.57 -14.65
N LYS A 239 -17.26 -20.36 -13.54
CA LYS A 239 -18.72 -20.26 -13.49
C LYS A 239 -19.28 -19.13 -14.36
N LEU A 240 -18.53 -18.02 -14.49
CA LEU A 240 -18.90 -16.85 -15.27
C LEU A 240 -18.35 -16.91 -16.71
N ASP A 241 -17.69 -18.01 -17.06
CA ASP A 241 -17.07 -18.22 -18.39
C ASP A 241 -16.12 -17.07 -18.80
N ILE A 242 -15.25 -16.60 -17.86
CA ILE A 242 -14.31 -15.53 -18.12
C ILE A 242 -12.91 -16.08 -18.41
N ASN A 243 -12.22 -15.46 -19.37
CA ASN A 243 -10.80 -15.67 -19.60
C ASN A 243 -10.01 -14.91 -18.52
N LEU A 244 -9.76 -15.55 -17.37
CA LEU A 244 -9.00 -15.00 -16.25
C LEU A 244 -7.59 -15.59 -16.21
N ILE A 245 -6.59 -14.71 -16.19
CA ILE A 245 -5.19 -15.08 -15.99
C ILE A 245 -4.78 -14.64 -14.58
N ILE A 246 -4.27 -15.57 -13.75
CA ILE A 246 -3.65 -15.27 -12.46
C ILE A 246 -2.17 -15.55 -12.62
N THR A 247 -1.34 -14.50 -12.52
CA THR A 247 0.10 -14.61 -12.81
C THR A 247 0.90 -15.25 -11.69
N GLY A 248 0.36 -15.29 -10.47
CA GLY A 248 1.17 -15.51 -9.28
C GLY A 248 1.99 -14.28 -8.89
N TRP A 249 2.91 -14.44 -7.94
CA TRP A 249 3.86 -13.40 -7.57
C TRP A 249 4.85 -13.14 -8.69
N VAL A 250 5.09 -11.87 -9.00
CA VAL A 250 6.00 -11.44 -10.07
C VAL A 250 6.96 -10.37 -9.54
N ASP A 251 8.19 -10.35 -10.06
CA ASP A 251 9.21 -9.39 -9.64
C ASP A 251 8.95 -7.99 -10.20
N ASN A 252 8.40 -7.89 -11.41
CA ASN A 252 8.12 -6.62 -12.08
C ASN A 252 6.64 -6.48 -12.48
N PRO A 253 5.76 -6.05 -11.55
CA PRO A 253 4.34 -5.82 -11.86
C PRO A 253 4.10 -4.76 -12.93
N LEU A 254 4.99 -3.76 -13.05
CA LEU A 254 4.85 -2.69 -14.04
C LEU A 254 4.89 -3.22 -15.49
N ALA A 255 5.68 -4.27 -15.76
CA ALA A 255 5.71 -4.90 -17.08
C ALA A 255 4.36 -5.53 -17.46
N TYR A 256 3.61 -6.06 -16.49
CA TYR A 256 2.24 -6.56 -16.68
C TYR A 256 1.25 -5.41 -16.84
N MET A 257 1.38 -4.35 -16.04
CA MET A 257 0.53 -3.17 -16.16
C MET A 257 0.64 -2.52 -17.53
N ASN A 258 1.84 -2.53 -18.16
CA ASN A 258 2.04 -2.05 -19.55
C ASN A 258 1.22 -2.82 -20.62
N ARG A 259 0.53 -3.89 -20.24
CA ARG A 259 -0.41 -4.65 -21.08
C ARG A 259 -1.86 -4.28 -20.86
N PHE A 260 -2.18 -3.48 -19.85
CA PHE A 260 -3.57 -3.16 -19.48
C PHE A 260 -4.10 -1.98 -20.28
N ASP A 261 -5.35 -2.08 -20.72
CA ASP A 261 -6.15 -0.97 -21.23
C ASP A 261 -6.87 -0.23 -20.09
N VAL A 262 -7.25 -0.96 -19.03
CA VAL A 262 -7.87 -0.41 -17.83
C VAL A 262 -7.32 -1.12 -16.60
N GLY A 263 -6.92 -0.33 -15.59
CA GLY A 263 -6.52 -0.83 -14.27
C GLY A 263 -7.67 -0.74 -13.26
N CYS A 264 -7.87 -1.80 -12.47
CA CYS A 264 -8.91 -1.84 -11.46
C CYS A 264 -8.35 -1.94 -10.04
N LEU A 265 -8.91 -1.15 -9.10
CA LEU A 265 -8.69 -1.28 -7.67
C LEU A 265 -10.02 -1.27 -6.91
N LEU A 266 -10.72 -2.40 -6.92
CA LEU A 266 -12.06 -2.55 -6.33
C LEU A 266 -12.03 -2.97 -4.86
N SER A 267 -11.00 -2.56 -4.15
CA SER A 267 -10.74 -2.93 -2.75
C SER A 267 -11.89 -2.56 -1.79
N ARG A 268 -11.98 -3.29 -0.69
CA ARG A 268 -12.94 -3.01 0.39
C ARG A 268 -12.42 -2.03 1.44
N TRP A 269 -11.11 -1.92 1.59
CA TRP A 269 -10.40 -0.91 2.39
C TRP A 269 -8.97 -0.76 1.92
N GLU A 270 -8.42 0.45 2.03
CA GLU A 270 -7.04 0.78 1.66
C GLU A 270 -6.41 1.78 2.64
N GLY A 271 -5.11 1.57 2.92
CA GLY A 271 -4.34 2.61 3.61
C GLY A 271 -4.03 3.79 2.69
N PHE A 272 -3.45 3.47 1.52
CA PHE A 272 -3.15 4.45 0.49
C PHE A 272 -3.57 3.97 -0.92
N GLY A 273 -3.22 2.74 -1.28
CA GLY A 273 -3.45 2.20 -2.62
C GLY A 273 -2.31 2.54 -3.59
N LEU A 274 -1.07 2.14 -3.24
CA LEU A 274 0.13 2.41 -4.06
C LEU A 274 0.00 2.00 -5.53
N VAL A 275 -0.84 1.03 -5.84
CA VAL A 275 -1.09 0.61 -7.22
C VAL A 275 -1.73 1.71 -8.07
N ILE A 276 -2.44 2.68 -7.46
CA ILE A 276 -3.04 3.81 -8.19
C ILE A 276 -1.96 4.69 -8.83
N PRO A 277 -1.00 5.26 -8.08
CA PRO A 277 0.08 6.00 -8.72
C PRO A 277 0.93 5.14 -9.66
N GLU A 278 1.00 3.81 -9.48
CA GLU A 278 1.65 2.91 -10.44
C GLU A 278 0.87 2.82 -11.77
N TYR A 279 -0.44 2.67 -11.73
CA TYR A 279 -1.28 2.76 -12.94
C TYR A 279 -1.14 4.11 -13.62
N MET A 280 -1.15 5.21 -12.86
CA MET A 280 -0.95 6.54 -13.39
C MET A 280 0.43 6.69 -14.08
N LEU A 281 1.49 6.14 -13.46
CA LEU A 281 2.85 6.19 -14.02
C LEU A 281 2.96 5.47 -15.36
N VAL A 282 2.30 4.32 -15.48
CA VAL A 282 2.22 3.52 -16.70
C VAL A 282 1.26 4.14 -17.74
N GLY A 283 0.43 5.10 -17.32
CA GLY A 283 -0.53 5.76 -18.20
C GLY A 283 -1.80 4.95 -18.44
N ILE A 284 -2.30 4.25 -17.43
CA ILE A 284 -3.51 3.44 -17.49
C ILE A 284 -4.65 4.18 -16.79
N PRO A 285 -5.83 4.35 -17.41
CA PRO A 285 -7.02 4.85 -16.74
C PRO A 285 -7.50 3.84 -15.69
N ILE A 286 -8.11 4.34 -14.62
CA ILE A 286 -8.38 3.57 -13.42
C ILE A 286 -9.86 3.51 -13.13
N VAL A 287 -10.37 2.33 -12.75
CA VAL A 287 -11.67 2.18 -12.08
C VAL A 287 -11.43 1.68 -10.66
N ALA A 288 -11.81 2.48 -9.66
CA ALA A 288 -11.51 2.18 -8.27
C ALA A 288 -12.71 2.36 -7.33
N SER A 289 -12.71 1.66 -6.20
CA SER A 289 -13.71 1.86 -5.15
C SER A 289 -13.54 3.22 -4.47
N ARG A 290 -14.65 3.92 -4.22
CA ARG A 290 -14.72 5.19 -3.48
C ARG A 290 -14.58 4.93 -1.97
N ILE A 291 -13.39 4.62 -1.52
CA ILE A 291 -13.11 4.26 -0.13
C ILE A 291 -11.83 4.93 0.38
N ASP A 292 -11.77 5.16 1.68
CA ASP A 292 -10.57 5.59 2.43
C ASP A 292 -9.76 6.68 1.70
N ALA A 293 -8.50 6.40 1.35
CA ALA A 293 -7.61 7.35 0.68
C ALA A 293 -7.88 7.51 -0.83
N ILE A 294 -8.61 6.60 -1.48
CA ILE A 294 -8.76 6.57 -2.94
C ILE A 294 -9.35 7.88 -3.52
N PRO A 295 -10.41 8.50 -2.92
CA PRO A 295 -10.95 9.76 -3.42
C PRO A 295 -10.01 10.96 -3.34
N TYR A 296 -8.90 10.85 -2.59
CA TYR A 296 -7.85 11.86 -2.53
C TYR A 296 -6.77 11.64 -3.60
N LEU A 297 -6.70 10.43 -4.17
CA LEU A 297 -5.74 10.05 -5.21
C LEU A 297 -6.32 10.17 -6.62
N ILE A 298 -7.63 9.98 -6.79
CA ILE A 298 -8.35 10.03 -8.06
C ILE A 298 -9.47 11.05 -7.94
N LYS A 299 -9.49 12.02 -8.83
CA LYS A 299 -10.65 12.87 -9.04
C LYS A 299 -11.56 12.21 -10.08
N ASP A 300 -12.76 11.87 -9.66
CA ASP A 300 -13.75 11.15 -10.46
C ASP A 300 -14.00 11.80 -11.82
N GLY A 301 -13.83 11.04 -12.90
CA GLY A 301 -13.94 11.51 -14.28
C GLY A 301 -12.69 12.25 -14.82
N GLU A 302 -11.60 12.39 -14.04
CA GLU A 302 -10.36 13.06 -14.48
C GLU A 302 -9.20 12.11 -14.72
N GLU A 303 -8.69 11.40 -13.69
CA GLU A 303 -7.63 10.40 -13.79
C GLU A 303 -8.18 8.98 -13.86
N GLY A 304 -9.46 8.81 -13.54
CA GLY A 304 -10.16 7.53 -13.52
C GLY A 304 -11.60 7.72 -13.04
N PHE A 305 -12.29 6.62 -12.80
CA PHE A 305 -13.62 6.57 -12.25
C PHE A 305 -13.65 5.99 -10.84
N LEU A 306 -14.54 6.55 -10.00
CA LEU A 306 -14.80 6.06 -8.65
C LEU A 306 -16.20 5.45 -8.58
N VAL A 307 -16.29 4.22 -8.10
CA VAL A 307 -17.53 3.49 -7.90
C VAL A 307 -17.74 3.13 -6.43
N GLU A 308 -18.97 2.88 -6.01
CA GLU A 308 -19.23 2.48 -4.63
C GLU A 308 -18.64 1.10 -4.31
N LYS A 309 -18.27 0.90 -3.04
CA LYS A 309 -17.69 -0.35 -2.56
C LYS A 309 -18.58 -1.55 -2.89
N ASN A 310 -17.98 -2.61 -3.47
CA ASN A 310 -18.63 -3.85 -3.94
C ASN A 310 -19.62 -3.66 -5.09
N ASP A 311 -19.70 -2.51 -5.72
CA ASP A 311 -20.56 -2.27 -6.88
C ASP A 311 -19.87 -2.70 -8.19
N TRP A 312 -19.86 -4.01 -8.45
CA TRP A 312 -19.26 -4.56 -9.68
C TRP A 312 -20.02 -4.15 -10.95
N LYS A 313 -21.33 -3.79 -10.84
CA LYS A 313 -22.12 -3.37 -12.00
C LYS A 313 -21.71 -1.97 -12.44
N ALA A 314 -21.69 -1.00 -11.53
CA ALA A 314 -21.18 0.33 -11.85
C ALA A 314 -19.71 0.25 -12.32
N ALA A 315 -18.89 -0.64 -11.73
CA ALA A 315 -17.52 -0.84 -12.18
C ALA A 315 -17.47 -1.38 -13.62
N SER A 316 -18.34 -2.33 -13.99
CA SER A 316 -18.38 -2.86 -15.37
C SER A 316 -18.78 -1.80 -16.37
N GLU A 317 -19.81 -0.97 -16.08
CA GLU A 317 -20.23 0.14 -16.92
C GLU A 317 -19.06 1.10 -17.19
N LYS A 318 -18.27 1.46 -16.16
CA LYS A 318 -17.12 2.34 -16.31
C LYS A 318 -15.94 1.71 -17.05
N VAL A 319 -15.71 0.41 -16.87
CA VAL A 319 -14.72 -0.32 -17.66
C VAL A 319 -15.13 -0.36 -19.14
N VAL A 320 -16.40 -0.69 -19.46
CA VAL A 320 -16.92 -0.69 -20.84
C VAL A 320 -16.79 0.69 -21.48
N GLU A 321 -17.19 1.75 -20.77
CA GLU A 321 -17.05 3.15 -21.22
C GLU A 321 -15.58 3.45 -21.62
N LEU A 322 -14.61 3.05 -20.78
CA LEU A 322 -13.20 3.24 -21.07
C LEU A 322 -12.72 2.38 -22.24
N LEU A 323 -13.15 1.13 -22.37
CA LEU A 323 -12.72 0.25 -23.46
C LEU A 323 -13.23 0.72 -24.82
N LEU A 324 -14.43 1.34 -24.87
CA LEU A 324 -15.04 1.83 -26.11
C LEU A 324 -14.57 3.24 -26.51
N ASP A 325 -14.02 4.04 -25.58
CA ASP A 325 -13.58 5.42 -25.84
C ASP A 325 -12.06 5.57 -25.67
N ASP A 326 -11.31 5.41 -26.76
CA ASP A 326 -9.85 5.60 -26.79
C ASP A 326 -9.44 7.04 -26.47
N GLY A 327 -10.25 8.04 -26.87
CA GLY A 327 -10.01 9.45 -26.57
C GLY A 327 -10.08 9.72 -25.06
N LEU A 328 -11.08 9.15 -24.39
CA LEU A 328 -11.25 9.24 -22.95
C LEU A 328 -10.09 8.55 -22.21
N ARG A 329 -9.70 7.32 -22.64
CA ARG A 329 -8.55 6.62 -22.07
C ARG A 329 -7.28 7.48 -22.14
N LYS A 330 -6.95 8.03 -23.32
CA LYS A 330 -5.77 8.89 -23.50
C LYS A 330 -5.83 10.16 -22.65
N LYS A 331 -6.99 10.78 -22.53
CA LYS A 331 -7.18 11.97 -21.70
C LYS A 331 -6.91 11.68 -20.22
N MET A 332 -7.49 10.61 -19.68
CA MET A 332 -7.28 10.19 -18.28
C MET A 332 -5.85 9.77 -18.02
N SER A 333 -5.24 9.00 -18.93
CA SER A 333 -3.84 8.61 -18.90
C SER A 333 -2.90 9.82 -18.75
N ASN A 334 -3.05 10.82 -19.63
CA ASN A 334 -2.20 12.01 -19.60
C ASN A 334 -2.33 12.79 -18.29
N LYS A 335 -3.53 12.89 -17.73
CA LYS A 335 -3.75 13.52 -16.43
C LYS A 335 -3.11 12.73 -15.30
N GLY A 336 -3.25 11.41 -15.31
CA GLY A 336 -2.61 10.52 -14.32
C GLY A 336 -1.09 10.64 -14.33
N ILE A 337 -0.46 10.59 -15.51
CA ILE A 337 0.99 10.75 -15.66
C ILE A 337 1.47 12.11 -15.12
N ALA A 338 0.76 13.19 -15.41
CA ALA A 338 1.10 14.51 -14.90
C ALA A 338 1.02 14.54 -13.36
N MET A 339 -0.07 14.01 -12.81
CA MET A 339 -0.31 14.00 -11.36
C MET A 339 0.73 13.17 -10.60
N VAL A 340 1.10 11.97 -11.09
CA VAL A 340 2.07 11.14 -10.38
C VAL A 340 3.43 11.78 -10.30
N LYS A 341 3.89 12.43 -11.37
CA LYS A 341 5.17 13.13 -11.40
C LYS A 341 5.19 14.34 -10.48
N GLU A 342 4.07 15.03 -10.32
CA GLU A 342 3.95 16.21 -9.46
C GLU A 342 3.81 15.83 -7.98
N LYS A 343 2.95 14.83 -7.67
CA LYS A 343 2.49 14.62 -6.29
C LYS A 343 3.00 13.32 -5.65
N TYR A 344 3.33 12.31 -6.46
CA TYR A 344 3.62 10.97 -5.92
C TYR A 344 5.02 10.45 -6.21
N ASP A 345 5.94 11.35 -6.56
CA ASP A 345 7.37 11.01 -6.65
C ASP A 345 7.94 10.76 -5.25
N VAL A 346 8.58 9.61 -5.05
CA VAL A 346 9.14 9.21 -3.75
C VAL A 346 10.23 10.16 -3.24
N ARG A 347 10.92 10.88 -4.13
CA ARG A 347 11.93 11.90 -3.74
C ARG A 347 11.32 12.97 -2.84
N ARG A 348 10.07 13.34 -3.09
CA ARG A 348 9.31 14.27 -2.24
C ARG A 348 9.09 13.68 -0.84
N VAL A 349 8.75 12.39 -0.77
CA VAL A 349 8.51 11.70 0.52
C VAL A 349 9.74 11.78 1.41
N PHE A 350 10.93 11.55 0.82
CA PHE A 350 12.18 11.67 1.57
C PHE A 350 12.44 13.10 2.05
N VAL A 351 12.25 14.11 1.18
CA VAL A 351 12.46 15.52 1.54
C VAL A 351 11.56 15.93 2.71
N GLU A 352 10.27 15.63 2.63
CA GLU A 352 9.30 15.96 3.68
C GLU A 352 9.58 15.19 4.99
N THR A 353 9.94 13.92 4.88
CA THR A 353 10.30 13.09 6.04
C THR A 353 11.56 13.65 6.72
N LYS A 354 12.57 14.05 5.95
CA LYS A 354 13.79 14.64 6.49
C LYS A 354 13.56 16.00 7.15
N GLN A 355 12.69 16.83 6.57
CA GLN A 355 12.27 18.08 7.20
C GLN A 355 11.64 17.80 8.57
N LEU A 356 10.74 16.83 8.66
CA LEU A 356 10.15 16.41 9.94
C LEU A 356 11.21 15.92 10.94
N TYR A 357 12.24 15.20 10.49
CA TYR A 357 13.35 14.77 11.35
C TYR A 357 14.08 15.96 11.94
N ASN A 358 14.40 16.96 11.12
CA ASN A 358 15.09 18.17 11.57
C ASN A 358 14.24 18.94 12.58
N GLU A 359 12.93 19.17 12.30
CA GLU A 359 12.00 19.83 13.22
C GLU A 359 11.89 19.14 14.59
N LEU A 360 12.11 17.83 14.64
CA LEU A 360 12.07 17.08 15.91
C LEU A 360 13.36 17.17 16.71
N LEU A 361 14.49 17.42 16.06
CA LEU A 361 15.80 17.46 16.70
C LEU A 361 16.20 18.87 17.13
N GLU A 362 15.57 19.91 16.57
CA GLU A 362 15.62 21.29 17.05
C GLU A 362 14.89 21.46 18.40
#